data_ae6982592d94738d9b9f30e37f75fc69
#
_entry.id   ae6982592d94738d9b9f30e37f75fc69
#
_cell.length_a   1.000
_cell.length_b   1.000
_cell.length_c   1.000
_cell.angle_alpha   90.00
_cell.angle_beta   90.00
_cell.angle_gamma   90.00
#
_symmetry.space_group_name_H-M   'P 1'
#
loop_
_entity.id
_entity.type
_entity.pdbx_description
1 polymer ?
#
loop_
_entity_poly.entity_id
_entity_poly.type
_entity_poly.pdbx_seq_one_letter_code
_entity_poly.pdbx_strand_id
1 'polypeptide(L)'
;GSEMCIRDSVIVPVGYGFKMSQILETAMIDVTGIGSHTANALYQYRNKLQVIEEGALNVLAGDGNAIPWFVAGDQRYAKSLQVDYLNGQETPTIRRSEVPGRLGFVWDIWLDWGITAVDFRGIAKNPGTTI
;
A
#
# COMPACT_ATOMS: atom_id res chain seq x y z
N GLY A 1 -17.98 -20.18 8.84
CA GLY A 1 -18.16 -19.24 7.79
C GLY A 1 -16.86 -18.50 7.56
N SER A 2 -16.22 -18.76 6.40
CA SER A 2 -15.08 -18.00 5.98
C SER A 2 -15.56 -16.59 5.62
N GLU A 3 -15.58 -15.69 6.57
CA GLU A 3 -15.59 -14.28 6.24
C GLU A 3 -14.26 -14.01 5.53
N MET A 4 -14.35 -13.97 4.21
CA MET A 4 -13.26 -13.57 3.37
C MET A 4 -12.77 -12.21 3.86
N CYS A 5 -11.50 -12.11 4.18
CA CYS A 5 -10.84 -10.88 4.63
C CYS A 5 -10.92 -9.82 3.53
N ILE A 6 -12.11 -9.27 3.31
CA ILE A 6 -12.31 -8.11 2.48
C ILE A 6 -12.20 -6.90 3.40
N ARG A 7 -11.00 -6.63 3.78
CA ARG A 7 -10.57 -5.38 4.40
C ARG A 7 -9.13 -5.21 3.98
N ASP A 8 -8.78 -4.10 3.52
CA ASP A 8 -8.83 -2.81 4.06
C ASP A 8 -8.17 -1.80 3.15
N SER A 9 -7.22 -2.21 2.29
CA SER A 9 -6.44 -1.23 1.59
C SER A 9 -6.26 -1.57 0.13
N VAL A 10 -6.58 -0.61 -0.72
CA VAL A 10 -6.19 -0.61 -2.12
C VAL A 10 -5.04 0.35 -2.26
N ILE A 11 -3.87 -0.15 -2.61
CA ILE A 11 -2.64 0.65 -2.76
C ILE A 11 -2.47 0.92 -4.25
N VAL A 12 -2.53 2.19 -4.61
CA VAL A 12 -2.48 2.66 -5.99
C VAL A 12 -1.32 3.65 -6.19
N PRO A 13 -0.80 3.79 -7.41
CA PRO A 13 0.18 4.83 -7.72
C PRO A 13 -0.39 6.24 -7.49
N VAL A 14 0.48 7.19 -7.21
CA VAL A 14 0.09 8.61 -7.11
C VAL A 14 -0.56 9.08 -8.41
N GLY A 15 -1.69 9.76 -8.29
CA GLY A 15 -2.51 10.21 -9.41
C GLY A 15 -3.70 9.30 -9.75
N TYR A 16 -3.75 8.09 -9.20
CA TYR A 16 -4.84 7.13 -9.45
C TYR A 16 -5.84 6.97 -8.32
N GLY A 17 -5.60 7.61 -7.17
CA GLY A 17 -6.47 7.52 -6.00
C GLY A 17 -7.88 8.04 -6.27
N PHE A 18 -8.01 9.17 -6.96
CA PHE A 18 -9.31 9.73 -7.33
C PHE A 18 -10.09 8.78 -8.27
N LYS A 19 -9.41 8.22 -9.27
CA LYS A 19 -10.02 7.26 -10.20
C LYS A 19 -10.50 5.99 -9.49
N MET A 20 -9.70 5.48 -8.55
CA MET A 20 -10.07 4.32 -7.74
C MET A 20 -11.25 4.62 -6.83
N SER A 21 -11.26 5.76 -6.16
CA SER A 21 -12.40 6.21 -5.34
C SER A 21 -13.67 6.36 -6.19
N GLN A 22 -13.57 6.92 -7.38
CA GLN A 22 -14.69 7.03 -8.31
C GLN A 22 -15.27 5.65 -8.68
N ILE A 23 -14.42 4.67 -8.95
CA ILE A 23 -14.83 3.30 -9.26
C ILE A 23 -15.59 2.67 -8.07
N LEU A 24 -15.11 2.88 -6.86
CA LEU A 24 -15.72 2.34 -5.65
C LEU A 24 -17.05 3.03 -5.29
N GLU A 25 -17.14 4.33 -5.51
CA GLU A 25 -18.30 5.14 -5.14
C GLU A 25 -19.40 5.18 -6.21
N THR A 26 -19.11 4.75 -7.42
CA THR A 26 -20.11 4.70 -8.49
C THR A 26 -21.13 3.59 -8.23
N ALA A 27 -22.39 3.98 -8.08
CA ALA A 27 -23.47 3.03 -7.80
C ALA A 27 -23.88 2.18 -9.00
N MET A 28 -23.75 2.75 -10.20
CA MET A 28 -24.10 2.10 -11.46
C MET A 28 -22.96 2.21 -12.46
N ILE A 29 -22.76 1.17 -13.23
CA ILE A 29 -21.81 1.14 -14.34
C ILE A 29 -22.55 0.94 -15.66
N ASP A 30 -22.09 1.65 -16.69
CA ASP A 30 -22.58 1.46 -18.05
C ASP A 30 -21.98 0.16 -18.62
N VAL A 31 -22.86 -0.71 -19.04
CA VAL A 31 -22.47 -1.87 -19.84
C VAL A 31 -22.66 -1.51 -21.31
N THR A 32 -21.69 -1.85 -22.13
CA THR A 32 -21.68 -1.58 -23.57
C THR A 32 -22.99 -2.03 -24.23
N GLY A 33 -23.89 -1.09 -24.48
CA GLY A 33 -25.20 -1.31 -25.08
C GLY A 33 -26.13 -0.16 -24.71
N ILE A 34 -26.90 0.32 -25.66
CA ILE A 34 -27.78 1.48 -25.52
C ILE A 34 -28.73 1.28 -24.33
N GLY A 35 -28.55 2.10 -23.28
CA GLY A 35 -29.45 2.18 -22.14
C GLY A 35 -29.35 1.07 -21.09
N SER A 36 -28.26 0.31 -21.10
CA SER A 36 -28.07 -0.77 -20.13
C SER A 36 -27.17 -0.32 -18.99
N HIS A 37 -27.76 -0.02 -17.83
CA HIS A 37 -27.05 0.23 -16.59
C HIS A 37 -27.11 -1.00 -15.70
N THR A 38 -25.99 -1.36 -15.08
CA THR A 38 -25.98 -2.42 -14.08
C THR A 38 -25.42 -1.92 -12.76
N ALA A 39 -25.83 -2.55 -11.67
CA ALA A 39 -25.34 -2.19 -10.34
C ALA A 39 -23.86 -2.51 -10.21
N ASN A 40 -23.10 -1.58 -9.64
CA ASN A 40 -21.68 -1.81 -9.33
C ASN A 40 -21.57 -2.71 -8.09
N ALA A 41 -21.05 -3.92 -8.28
CA ALA A 41 -20.84 -4.86 -7.19
C ALA A 41 -19.85 -4.35 -6.12
N LEU A 42 -18.94 -3.46 -6.50
CA LEU A 42 -17.96 -2.87 -5.58
C LEU A 42 -18.55 -1.76 -4.70
N TYR A 43 -19.73 -1.22 -5.05
CA TYR A 43 -20.36 -0.16 -4.29
C TYR A 43 -20.63 -0.51 -2.83
N GLN A 44 -20.93 -1.77 -2.54
CA GLN A 44 -21.13 -2.26 -1.17
C GLN A 44 -19.84 -2.20 -0.31
N TYR A 45 -18.67 -2.14 -0.93
CA TYR A 45 -17.39 -2.12 -0.26
C TYR A 45 -16.78 -0.71 -0.10
N ARG A 46 -17.44 0.34 -0.61
CA ARG A 46 -16.92 1.72 -0.60
C ARG A 46 -16.49 2.23 0.77
N ASN A 47 -17.16 1.80 1.84
CA ASN A 47 -16.86 2.20 3.21
C ASN A 47 -15.93 1.21 3.94
N LYS A 48 -15.56 0.12 3.27
CA LYS A 48 -14.72 -0.95 3.84
C LYS A 48 -13.31 -0.96 3.29
N LEU A 49 -13.10 -0.38 2.11
CA LEU A 49 -11.80 -0.31 1.44
C LEU A 49 -11.23 1.10 1.61
N GLN A 50 -9.99 1.17 2.10
CA GLN A 50 -9.23 2.40 2.16
C GLN A 50 -8.34 2.50 0.92
N VAL A 51 -8.43 3.60 0.20
CA VAL A 51 -7.55 3.89 -0.93
C VAL A 51 -6.31 4.62 -0.42
N ILE A 52 -5.14 4.06 -0.70
CA ILE A 52 -3.83 4.61 -0.32
C ILE A 52 -3.03 4.89 -1.58
N GLU A 53 -2.55 6.11 -1.74
CA GLU A 53 -1.62 6.46 -2.83
C GLU A 53 -0.17 6.29 -2.36
N GLU A 54 0.63 5.56 -3.15
CA GLU A 54 2.03 5.29 -2.84
C GLU A 54 2.93 5.65 -4.02
N GLY A 55 3.79 6.64 -3.80
CA GLY A 55 4.71 7.14 -4.83
C GLY A 55 5.79 6.14 -5.26
N ALA A 56 6.17 5.22 -4.38
CA ALA A 56 7.16 4.19 -4.71
C ALA A 56 6.71 3.29 -5.86
N LEU A 57 5.41 3.10 -6.04
CA LEU A 57 4.87 2.30 -7.15
C LEU A 57 5.15 2.93 -8.52
N ASN A 58 5.14 4.26 -8.59
CA ASN A 58 5.47 4.99 -9.82
C ASN A 58 6.94 4.81 -10.19
N VAL A 59 7.83 4.77 -9.20
CA VAL A 59 9.27 4.57 -9.41
C VAL A 59 9.58 3.13 -9.80
N LEU A 60 8.94 2.16 -9.14
CA LEU A 60 9.15 0.73 -9.40
C LEU A 60 8.63 0.29 -10.79
N ALA A 61 7.67 1.02 -11.36
CA ALA A 61 7.19 0.77 -12.72
C ALA A 61 8.23 1.13 -13.80
N GLY A 62 9.21 1.97 -13.48
CA GLY A 62 10.22 2.46 -14.42
C GLY A 62 9.57 3.24 -15.58
N ASP A 63 10.14 3.10 -16.77
CA ASP A 63 9.62 3.74 -17.99
C ASP A 63 8.42 2.99 -18.62
N GLY A 64 7.95 1.94 -17.96
CA GLY A 64 6.79 1.16 -18.42
C GLY A 64 5.48 1.92 -18.18
N ASN A 65 4.57 1.81 -19.16
CA ASN A 65 3.23 2.41 -19.05
C ASN A 65 2.30 1.60 -18.12
N ALA A 66 2.70 0.40 -17.73
CA ALA A 66 1.94 -0.47 -16.84
C ALA A 66 2.38 -0.27 -15.39
N ILE A 67 1.57 0.43 -14.60
CA ILE A 67 1.85 0.71 -13.21
C ILE A 67 1.09 -0.28 -12.33
N PRO A 68 1.77 -1.06 -11.47
CA PRO A 68 1.12 -2.05 -10.64
C PRO A 68 0.32 -1.40 -9.51
N TRP A 69 -0.73 -2.06 -9.09
CA TRP A 69 -1.48 -1.73 -7.90
C TRP A 69 -1.78 -2.99 -7.08
N PHE A 70 -2.08 -2.81 -5.82
CA PHE A 70 -2.23 -3.90 -4.88
C PHE A 70 -3.52 -3.77 -4.07
N VAL A 71 -4.06 -4.93 -3.69
CA VAL A 71 -5.12 -5.02 -2.69
C VAL A 71 -4.56 -5.82 -1.52
N ALA A 72 -4.58 -5.24 -0.33
CA ALA A 72 -4.10 -5.87 0.88
C ALA A 72 -5.25 -6.11 1.86
N GLY A 73 -5.29 -7.28 2.44
CA GLY A 73 -6.23 -7.65 3.49
C GLY A 73 -5.77 -7.20 4.88
N ASP A 74 -6.70 -7.26 5.84
CA ASP A 74 -6.42 -6.92 7.23
C ASP A 74 -5.34 -7.85 7.81
N GLN A 75 -4.29 -7.25 8.35
CA GLN A 75 -3.15 -7.96 8.97
C GLN A 75 -3.55 -8.86 10.14
N ARG A 76 -4.71 -8.63 10.76
CA ARG A 76 -5.22 -9.49 11.83
C ARG A 76 -5.57 -10.89 11.35
N TYR A 77 -5.93 -11.02 10.08
CA TYR A 77 -6.37 -12.28 9.48
C TYR A 77 -5.38 -12.85 8.47
N ALA A 78 -4.61 -11.98 7.80
CA ALA A 78 -3.66 -12.39 6.78
C ALA A 78 -2.40 -11.52 6.83
N LYS A 79 -1.39 -11.99 7.55
CA LYS A 79 -0.10 -11.30 7.67
C LYS A 79 0.72 -11.54 6.41
N SER A 80 0.78 -10.53 5.54
CA SER A 80 1.55 -10.62 4.30
C SER A 80 2.99 -10.21 4.45
N LEU A 81 3.22 -9.12 5.19
CA LEU A 81 4.54 -8.56 5.44
C LEU A 81 4.77 -8.45 6.94
N GLN A 82 6.00 -8.73 7.36
CA GLN A 82 6.43 -8.58 8.73
C GLN A 82 7.65 -7.66 8.77
N VAL A 83 7.61 -6.69 9.67
CA VAL A 83 8.75 -5.81 9.98
C VAL A 83 9.28 -6.21 11.34
N ASP A 84 10.56 -6.52 11.41
CA ASP A 84 11.26 -6.89 12.64
C ASP A 84 12.31 -5.84 12.97
N TYR A 85 12.38 -5.48 14.23
CA TYR A 85 13.36 -4.55 14.75
C TYR A 85 14.35 -5.29 15.64
N LEU A 86 15.63 -4.98 15.50
CA LEU A 86 16.68 -5.58 16.33
C LEU A 86 16.44 -5.24 17.80
N ASN A 87 16.39 -6.29 18.65
CA ASN A 87 16.08 -6.18 20.07
C ASN A 87 14.74 -5.49 20.41
N GLY A 88 13.80 -5.49 19.47
CA GLY A 88 12.50 -4.83 19.67
C GLY A 88 12.55 -3.29 19.70
N GLN A 89 13.64 -2.69 19.26
CA GLN A 89 13.83 -1.24 19.28
C GLN A 89 13.25 -0.61 18.02
N GLU A 90 12.04 -0.08 18.11
CA GLU A 90 11.31 0.55 17.00
C GLU A 90 11.72 2.00 16.74
N THR A 91 12.40 2.64 17.72
CA THR A 91 12.85 4.02 17.61
C THR A 91 14.32 4.11 17.31
N PRO A 92 14.76 5.03 16.44
CA PRO A 92 16.18 5.25 16.19
C PRO A 92 16.94 5.60 17.48
N THR A 93 18.14 5.06 17.61
CA THR A 93 19.07 5.46 18.66
C THR A 93 19.85 6.67 18.20
N ILE A 94 19.89 7.70 19.04
CA ILE A 94 20.60 8.93 18.77
C ILE A 94 21.75 9.04 19.77
N ARG A 95 22.97 9.18 19.27
CA ARG A 95 24.16 9.42 20.08
C ARG A 95 24.85 10.71 19.68
N ARG A 96 25.17 11.51 20.68
CA ARG A 96 25.99 12.70 20.51
C ARG A 96 27.43 12.36 20.87
N SER A 97 28.36 12.75 20.04
CA SER A 97 29.82 12.64 20.31
C SER A 97 30.53 13.95 19.97
N GLU A 98 31.65 14.19 20.63
CA GLU A 98 32.55 15.31 20.33
C GLU A 98 33.60 14.85 19.32
N VAL A 99 33.94 15.72 18.39
CA VAL A 99 34.99 15.44 17.42
C VAL A 99 36.34 15.82 18.05
N PRO A 100 37.29 14.89 18.22
CA PRO A 100 38.62 15.20 18.72
C PRO A 100 39.34 16.23 17.85
N GLY A 101 39.81 17.32 18.46
CA GLY A 101 40.57 18.33 17.77
C GLY A 101 39.78 19.38 16.97
N ARG A 102 38.43 19.37 17.08
CA ARG A 102 37.55 20.38 16.47
C ARG A 102 36.48 20.82 17.45
N LEU A 103 36.10 22.09 17.37
CA LEU A 103 34.89 22.57 18.07
C LEU A 103 33.65 22.11 17.29
N GLY A 104 32.85 21.28 17.91
CA GLY A 104 31.60 20.79 17.30
C GLY A 104 31.16 19.44 17.86
N PHE A 105 29.94 19.11 17.53
CA PHE A 105 29.34 17.85 17.93
C PHE A 105 28.90 17.06 16.68
N VAL A 106 29.02 15.73 16.76
CA VAL A 106 28.48 14.80 15.77
C VAL A 106 27.32 14.06 16.40
N TRP A 107 26.25 13.95 15.64
CA TRP A 107 25.08 13.18 16.00
C TRP A 107 25.03 11.94 15.12
N ASP A 108 25.12 10.79 15.74
CA ASP A 108 24.96 9.50 15.09
C ASP A 108 23.53 9.02 15.31
N ILE A 109 22.87 8.64 14.24
CA ILE A 109 21.50 8.11 14.27
C ILE A 109 21.51 6.77 13.55
N TRP A 110 21.04 5.71 14.22
CA TRP A 110 20.93 4.40 13.61
C TRP A 110 19.67 3.67 14.03
N LEU A 111 19.17 2.83 13.15
CA LEU A 111 18.04 1.95 13.37
C LEU A 111 18.29 0.67 12.57
N ASP A 112 18.20 -0.47 13.25
CA ASP A 112 18.32 -1.78 12.62
C ASP A 112 16.95 -2.42 12.51
N TRP A 113 16.52 -2.64 11.28
CA TRP A 113 15.25 -3.26 10.98
C TRP A 113 15.33 -4.10 9.71
N GLY A 114 14.42 -5.04 9.60
CA GLY A 114 14.27 -5.87 8.42
C GLY A 114 12.81 -6.06 8.06
N ILE A 115 12.55 -6.34 6.80
CA ILE A 115 11.21 -6.66 6.29
C ILE A 115 11.26 -7.99 5.56
N THR A 116 10.26 -8.82 5.78
CA THR A 116 10.10 -10.10 5.09
C THR A 116 8.65 -10.34 4.69
N ALA A 117 8.47 -11.08 3.61
CA ALA A 117 7.16 -11.59 3.21
C ALA A 117 6.90 -12.89 3.96
N VAL A 118 5.80 -12.95 4.70
CA VAL A 118 5.41 -14.11 5.52
C VAL A 118 4.42 -14.99 4.76
N ASP A 119 3.39 -14.39 4.16
CA ASP A 119 2.35 -15.11 3.46
C ASP A 119 1.85 -14.30 2.26
N PHE A 120 1.66 -14.95 1.13
CA PHE A 120 1.18 -14.32 -0.10
C PHE A 120 -0.35 -14.18 -0.15
N ARG A 121 -1.08 -14.92 0.69
CA ARG A 121 -2.56 -14.99 0.65
C ARG A 121 -3.25 -13.70 1.06
N GLY A 122 -2.55 -12.82 1.79
CA GLY A 122 -3.10 -11.56 2.28
C GLY A 122 -2.95 -10.37 1.32
N ILE A 123 -2.27 -10.55 0.19
CA ILE A 123 -2.02 -9.48 -0.76
C ILE A 123 -2.22 -9.98 -2.19
N ALA A 124 -2.90 -9.19 -3.00
CA ALA A 124 -3.08 -9.45 -4.42
C ALA A 124 -2.46 -8.29 -5.23
N LYS A 125 -1.71 -8.65 -6.27
CA LYS A 125 -1.10 -7.70 -7.20
C LYS A 125 -1.83 -7.73 -8.54
N ASN A 126 -2.15 -6.55 -9.06
CA ASN A 126 -2.48 -6.37 -10.46
C ASN A 126 -1.30 -5.69 -11.15
N PRO A 127 -0.76 -6.26 -12.24
CA PRO A 127 0.41 -5.70 -12.92
C PRO A 127 0.12 -4.38 -13.65
N GLY A 128 -1.15 -3.97 -13.76
CA GLY A 128 -1.57 -2.88 -14.62
C GLY A 128 -1.65 -3.30 -16.08
N THR A 129 -2.32 -2.49 -16.88
CA THR A 129 -2.36 -2.64 -18.33
C THR A 129 -1.75 -1.41 -18.98
N THR A 130 -0.98 -1.64 -20.02
CA THR A 130 -0.55 -0.57 -20.93
C THR A 130 -1.78 -0.09 -21.70
N ILE A 131 -2.11 1.19 -21.58
CA ILE A 131 -3.18 1.82 -22.35
C ILE A 131 -2.59 2.34 -23.64
#